data_294094888eba1658a13fff94c8728411
#
_entry.id   294094888eba1658a13fff94c8728411
#
_cell.length_a   1.000
_cell.length_b   1.000
_cell.length_c   1.000
_cell.angle_alpha   90.00
_cell.angle_beta   90.00
_cell.angle_gamma   90.00
#
_symmetry.space_group_name_H-M   'P 1'
#
loop_
_entity.id
_entity.type
_entity.pdbx_description
1 polymer ?
#
loop_
_entity_poly.entity_id
_entity_poly.type
_entity_poly.pdbx_seq_one_letter_code
_entity_poly.pdbx_strand_id
1 'polypeptide(L)'
;MSINLIPFDSPIECMTIDTETTGLDPAGGDEILTLAMVLDIDGQDSPSTVHLRVRPQHKTEWPDAERVNHISPASVANYKPFERYLEAVQFLFDRTEKIVGWNVNFDLGFLENEGVVIPQTTKVIDAMEAFGRACGPFSKTHTRWRLTSAADAAGYSFEGAPHTALADALATRHLYLYAESIIEGHRHPGSDVKRPGAHRHI
;
A
#
# COMPACT_ATOMS: atom_id res chain seq x y z
N MET A 1 -2.64 5.86 -25.03
CA MET A 1 -2.31 5.05 -23.83
C MET A 1 -1.06 4.28 -24.15
N SER A 2 0.09 4.69 -23.63
CA SER A 2 1.32 3.89 -23.74
C SER A 2 1.25 2.82 -22.66
N ILE A 3 0.99 1.59 -23.04
CA ILE A 3 1.19 0.43 -22.16
C ILE A 3 2.72 0.27 -22.11
N ASN A 4 3.35 0.74 -21.05
CA ASN A 4 4.71 0.32 -20.75
C ASN A 4 4.61 -1.16 -20.37
N LEU A 5 4.90 -2.02 -21.33
CA LEU A 5 5.01 -3.46 -21.10
C LEU A 5 6.15 -3.64 -20.10
N ILE A 6 5.83 -4.17 -18.93
CA ILE A 6 6.83 -4.66 -17.98
C ILE A 6 7.66 -5.68 -18.75
N PRO A 7 8.99 -5.50 -18.89
CA PRO A 7 9.81 -6.49 -19.55
C PRO A 7 9.63 -7.84 -18.86
N PHE A 8 9.30 -8.87 -19.62
CA PHE A 8 8.86 -10.16 -19.08
C PHE A 8 9.88 -10.82 -18.13
N ASP A 9 11.15 -10.43 -18.21
CA ASP A 9 12.25 -11.01 -17.43
C ASP A 9 12.90 -10.08 -16.40
N SER A 10 12.44 -8.84 -16.27
CA SER A 10 13.06 -7.92 -15.31
C SER A 10 12.59 -8.23 -13.87
N PRO A 11 13.50 -8.33 -12.90
CA PRO A 11 13.13 -8.46 -11.50
C PRO A 11 12.43 -7.19 -11.01
N ILE A 12 11.51 -7.36 -10.06
CA ILE A 12 10.85 -6.28 -9.34
C ILE A 12 11.63 -6.08 -8.04
N GLU A 13 12.42 -5.00 -7.96
CA GLU A 13 13.23 -4.71 -6.77
C GLU A 13 12.36 -4.41 -5.55
N CYS A 14 11.25 -3.68 -5.78
CA CYS A 14 10.31 -3.34 -4.72
C CYS A 14 8.88 -3.26 -5.30
N MET A 15 7.94 -3.91 -4.63
CA MET A 15 6.52 -3.80 -4.90
C MET A 15 5.84 -3.19 -3.68
N THR A 16 5.29 -1.99 -3.84
CA THR A 16 4.44 -1.39 -2.79
C THR A 16 3.00 -1.72 -3.06
N ILE A 17 2.33 -2.28 -2.06
CA ILE A 17 0.94 -2.74 -2.17
C ILE A 17 0.01 -1.98 -1.24
N ASP A 18 -1.26 -1.90 -1.63
CA ASP A 18 -2.37 -1.46 -0.80
C ASP A 18 -3.69 -2.06 -1.31
N THR A 19 -4.60 -2.40 -0.40
CA THR A 19 -5.89 -2.99 -0.72
C THR A 19 -7.05 -2.21 -0.11
N GLU A 20 -8.15 -2.09 -0.87
CA GLU A 20 -9.45 -1.75 -0.29
C GLU A 20 -10.30 -3.01 -0.21
N THR A 21 -11.01 -3.18 0.89
CA THR A 21 -11.67 -4.43 1.24
C THR A 21 -13.11 -4.21 1.71
N THR A 22 -13.90 -5.28 1.81
CA THR A 22 -15.27 -5.23 2.33
C THR A 22 -15.34 -5.13 3.85
N GLY A 23 -14.21 -5.31 4.55
CA GLY A 23 -14.09 -5.26 6.01
C GLY A 23 -12.66 -5.51 6.46
N LEU A 24 -12.47 -5.98 7.69
CA LEU A 24 -11.15 -6.08 8.31
C LEU A 24 -10.69 -7.53 8.59
N ASP A 25 -11.55 -8.50 8.32
CA ASP A 25 -11.32 -9.92 8.69
C ASP A 25 -11.42 -10.85 7.48
N PRO A 26 -10.32 -11.12 6.78
CA PRO A 26 -10.32 -12.02 5.63
C PRO A 26 -10.73 -13.45 6.04
N ALA A 27 -10.35 -13.93 7.23
CA ALA A 27 -10.74 -15.26 7.71
C ALA A 27 -12.24 -15.32 8.06
N GLY A 28 -12.84 -14.20 8.44
CA GLY A 28 -14.28 -14.04 8.65
C GLY A 28 -15.08 -13.81 7.38
N GLY A 29 -14.44 -13.86 6.21
CA GLY A 29 -15.10 -13.79 4.89
C GLY A 29 -15.18 -12.38 4.31
N ASP A 30 -14.38 -11.43 4.80
CA ASP A 30 -14.20 -10.17 4.08
C ASP A 30 -13.31 -10.38 2.85
N GLU A 31 -13.56 -9.60 1.79
CA GLU A 31 -12.99 -9.81 0.46
C GLU A 31 -12.34 -8.53 -0.07
N ILE A 32 -11.39 -8.68 -0.99
CA ILE A 32 -10.74 -7.56 -1.68
C ILE A 32 -11.74 -6.90 -2.66
N LEU A 33 -11.74 -5.58 -2.70
CA LEU A 33 -12.45 -4.74 -3.68
C LEU A 33 -11.49 -4.12 -4.70
N THR A 34 -10.33 -3.68 -4.24
CA THR A 34 -9.26 -3.18 -5.11
C THR A 34 -7.90 -3.62 -4.58
N LEU A 35 -6.97 -3.83 -5.51
CA LEU A 35 -5.55 -4.04 -5.22
C LEU A 35 -4.73 -3.09 -6.07
N ALA A 36 -3.88 -2.29 -5.45
CA ALA A 36 -2.86 -1.50 -6.11
C ALA A 36 -1.48 -2.08 -5.86
N MET A 37 -0.66 -2.12 -6.90
CA MET A 37 0.75 -2.49 -6.84
C MET A 37 1.56 -1.42 -7.57
N VAL A 38 2.52 -0.83 -6.89
CA VAL A 38 3.49 0.12 -7.44
C VAL A 38 4.83 -0.60 -7.51
N LEU A 39 5.34 -0.78 -8.72
CA LEU A 39 6.45 -1.66 -9.04
C LEU A 39 7.69 -0.84 -9.39
N ASP A 40 8.71 -0.92 -8.58
CA ASP A 40 10.06 -0.47 -8.89
C ASP A 40 10.79 -1.61 -9.60
N ILE A 41 11.07 -1.44 -10.88
CA ILE A 41 11.62 -2.47 -11.76
C ILE A 41 13.04 -2.08 -12.13
N ASP A 42 13.97 -3.03 -12.02
CA ASP A 42 15.37 -2.81 -12.38
C ASP A 42 15.51 -2.23 -13.80
N GLY A 43 16.33 -1.17 -13.90
CA GLY A 43 16.58 -0.47 -15.16
C GLY A 43 15.46 0.49 -15.61
N GLN A 44 14.44 0.77 -14.78
CA GLN A 44 13.43 1.79 -15.05
C GLN A 44 13.59 3.01 -14.14
N ASP A 45 13.51 4.21 -14.72
CA ASP A 45 13.61 5.47 -13.97
C ASP A 45 12.34 5.83 -13.18
N SER A 46 11.21 5.21 -13.53
CA SER A 46 9.91 5.48 -12.92
C SER A 46 9.16 4.20 -12.60
N PRO A 47 8.40 4.15 -11.50
CA PRO A 47 7.64 2.97 -11.15
C PRO A 47 6.52 2.69 -12.16
N SER A 48 6.25 1.42 -12.39
CA SER A 48 5.05 0.96 -13.07
C SER A 48 3.92 0.75 -12.06
N THR A 49 2.66 0.92 -12.47
CA THR A 49 1.51 0.72 -11.58
C THR A 49 0.53 -0.30 -12.15
N VAL A 50 0.03 -1.15 -11.28
CA VAL A 50 -1.09 -2.04 -11.54
C VAL A 50 -2.19 -1.69 -10.56
N HIS A 51 -3.40 -1.45 -11.05
CA HIS A 51 -4.56 -1.19 -10.22
C HIS A 51 -5.71 -2.08 -10.68
N LEU A 52 -6.06 -3.06 -9.84
CA LEU A 52 -7.15 -3.99 -10.08
C LEU A 52 -8.39 -3.54 -9.32
N ARG A 53 -9.55 -3.68 -9.95
CA ARG A 53 -10.85 -3.68 -9.29
C ARG A 53 -11.47 -5.05 -9.44
N VAL A 54 -11.99 -5.58 -8.34
CA VAL A 54 -12.56 -6.91 -8.32
C VAL A 54 -13.95 -6.90 -7.70
N ARG A 55 -14.75 -7.86 -8.10
CA ARG A 55 -16.07 -8.06 -7.53
C ARG A 55 -15.97 -9.15 -6.46
N PRO A 56 -16.35 -8.87 -5.21
CA PRO A 56 -16.43 -9.89 -4.17
C PRO A 56 -17.44 -10.98 -4.56
N GLN A 57 -17.20 -12.22 -4.11
CA GLN A 57 -18.03 -13.37 -4.48
C GLN A 57 -19.09 -13.72 -3.42
N HIS A 58 -18.80 -13.44 -2.16
CA HIS A 58 -19.64 -13.84 -1.02
C HIS A 58 -20.31 -12.64 -0.34
N LYS A 59 -19.60 -11.51 -0.21
CA LYS A 59 -20.16 -10.28 0.37
C LYS A 59 -20.99 -9.54 -0.65
N THR A 60 -22.21 -9.19 -0.29
CA THR A 60 -23.15 -8.40 -1.11
C THR A 60 -23.30 -6.96 -0.64
N GLU A 61 -22.93 -6.68 0.62
CA GLU A 61 -23.02 -5.38 1.26
C GLU A 61 -21.86 -5.19 2.25
N TRP A 62 -21.32 -3.96 2.34
CA TRP A 62 -20.25 -3.58 3.26
C TRP A 62 -20.34 -2.11 3.67
N PRO A 63 -21.44 -1.68 4.34
CA PRO A 63 -21.74 -0.26 4.59
C PRO A 63 -20.68 0.44 5.44
N ASP A 64 -19.97 -0.29 6.31
CA ASP A 64 -18.91 0.30 7.14
C ASP A 64 -17.65 0.57 6.33
N ALA A 65 -17.24 -0.36 5.48
CA ALA A 65 -16.10 -0.17 4.58
C ALA A 65 -16.42 0.85 3.49
N GLU A 66 -17.64 0.82 2.90
CA GLU A 66 -18.08 1.79 1.89
C GLU A 66 -18.03 3.24 2.39
N ARG A 67 -18.30 3.48 3.67
CA ARG A 67 -18.16 4.83 4.26
C ARG A 67 -16.71 5.33 4.26
N VAL A 68 -15.73 4.43 4.25
CA VAL A 68 -14.30 4.76 4.29
C VAL A 68 -13.71 4.82 2.89
N ASN A 69 -13.90 3.75 2.10
CA ASN A 69 -13.26 3.60 0.79
C ASN A 69 -14.13 4.07 -0.39
N HIS A 70 -15.40 4.41 -0.13
CA HIS A 70 -16.36 4.89 -1.13
C HIS A 70 -16.61 3.93 -2.30
N ILE A 71 -16.39 2.62 -2.08
CA ILE A 71 -16.62 1.58 -3.08
C ILE A 71 -17.94 0.89 -2.78
N SER A 72 -18.98 1.21 -3.55
CA SER A 72 -20.30 0.59 -3.41
C SER A 72 -20.38 -0.77 -4.11
N PRO A 73 -21.29 -1.66 -3.72
CA PRO A 73 -21.56 -2.90 -4.44
C PRO A 73 -21.82 -2.70 -5.93
N ALA A 74 -22.59 -1.67 -6.28
CA ALA A 74 -22.90 -1.34 -7.67
C ALA A 74 -21.65 -0.95 -8.48
N SER A 75 -20.68 -0.29 -7.85
CA SER A 75 -19.46 0.18 -8.52
C SER A 75 -18.50 -0.94 -8.94
N VAL A 76 -18.62 -2.13 -8.32
CA VAL A 76 -17.77 -3.30 -8.61
C VAL A 76 -18.53 -4.46 -9.26
N ALA A 77 -19.85 -4.37 -9.42
CA ALA A 77 -20.70 -5.46 -9.89
C ALA A 77 -20.29 -6.06 -11.26
N ASN A 78 -19.73 -5.25 -12.14
CA ASN A 78 -19.34 -5.65 -13.50
C ASN A 78 -17.88 -6.12 -13.61
N TYR A 79 -17.10 -6.07 -12.53
CA TYR A 79 -15.73 -6.55 -12.53
C TYR A 79 -15.66 -8.07 -12.37
N LYS A 80 -14.51 -8.64 -12.69
CA LYS A 80 -14.24 -10.06 -12.47
C LYS A 80 -13.89 -10.30 -11.00
N PRO A 81 -14.13 -11.50 -10.45
CA PRO A 81 -13.65 -11.85 -9.13
C PRO A 81 -12.11 -12.00 -9.12
N PHE A 82 -11.51 -11.92 -7.93
CA PHE A 82 -10.05 -11.93 -7.75
C PHE A 82 -9.39 -13.17 -8.35
N GLU A 83 -10.01 -14.32 -8.23
CA GLU A 83 -9.56 -15.60 -8.81
C GLU A 83 -9.13 -15.48 -10.29
N ARG A 84 -9.78 -14.58 -11.06
CA ARG A 84 -9.45 -14.39 -12.49
C ARG A 84 -8.15 -13.64 -12.72
N TYR A 85 -7.59 -13.06 -11.69
CA TYR A 85 -6.34 -12.31 -11.72
C TYR A 85 -5.23 -13.00 -10.92
N LEU A 86 -5.56 -14.07 -10.17
CA LEU A 86 -4.64 -14.73 -9.25
C LEU A 86 -3.32 -15.13 -9.92
N GLU A 87 -3.36 -15.77 -11.09
CA GLU A 87 -2.16 -16.18 -11.82
C GLU A 87 -1.27 -14.98 -12.20
N ALA A 88 -1.88 -13.89 -12.67
CA ALA A 88 -1.15 -12.67 -13.03
C ALA A 88 -0.58 -11.95 -11.81
N VAL A 89 -1.32 -11.92 -10.70
CA VAL A 89 -0.86 -11.37 -9.43
C VAL A 89 0.29 -12.22 -8.90
N GLN A 90 0.14 -13.55 -8.84
CA GLN A 90 1.18 -14.47 -8.40
C GLN A 90 2.46 -14.32 -9.21
N PHE A 91 2.35 -14.19 -10.54
CA PHE A 91 3.50 -13.94 -11.40
C PHE A 91 4.31 -12.70 -11.00
N LEU A 92 3.66 -11.61 -10.54
CA LEU A 92 4.36 -10.43 -10.05
C LEU A 92 5.01 -10.69 -8.68
N PHE A 93 4.30 -11.38 -7.77
CA PHE A 93 4.84 -11.75 -6.46
C PHE A 93 6.07 -12.65 -6.56
N ASP A 94 6.06 -13.64 -7.46
CA ASP A 94 7.18 -14.58 -7.67
C ASP A 94 8.48 -13.88 -8.14
N ARG A 95 8.38 -12.66 -8.66
CA ARG A 95 9.50 -11.88 -9.22
C ARG A 95 9.91 -10.71 -8.32
N THR A 96 9.26 -10.57 -7.18
CA THR A 96 9.45 -9.44 -6.29
C THR A 96 10.44 -9.78 -5.19
N GLU A 97 11.50 -8.96 -5.08
CA GLU A 97 12.50 -9.11 -4.03
C GLU A 97 12.02 -8.55 -2.69
N LYS A 98 11.23 -7.46 -2.74
CA LYS A 98 10.77 -6.73 -1.56
C LYS A 98 9.31 -6.30 -1.71
N ILE A 99 8.49 -6.60 -0.71
CA ILE A 99 7.11 -6.11 -0.61
C ILE A 99 7.05 -5.08 0.51
N VAL A 100 6.41 -3.95 0.21
CA VAL A 100 6.21 -2.83 1.15
C VAL A 100 4.72 -2.52 1.24
N GLY A 101 4.21 -2.24 2.43
CA GLY A 101 2.84 -1.76 2.63
C GLY A 101 2.73 -0.96 3.93
N TRP A 102 1.69 -0.16 4.07
CA TRP A 102 1.39 0.54 5.31
C TRP A 102 0.55 -0.34 6.23
N ASN A 103 1.14 -0.95 7.24
CA ASN A 103 0.57 -2.07 7.99
C ASN A 103 0.40 -3.32 7.10
N VAL A 104 1.45 -3.65 6.38
CA VAL A 104 1.50 -4.61 5.27
C VAL A 104 0.86 -5.98 5.55
N ASN A 105 0.89 -6.43 6.81
CA ASN A 105 0.29 -7.71 7.20
C ASN A 105 -1.24 -7.75 6.99
N PHE A 106 -1.90 -6.59 6.99
CA PHE A 106 -3.31 -6.49 6.65
C PHE A 106 -3.54 -6.89 5.19
N ASP A 107 -2.82 -6.26 4.27
CA ASP A 107 -2.94 -6.51 2.82
C ASP A 107 -2.54 -7.94 2.45
N LEU A 108 -1.43 -8.42 3.04
CA LEU A 108 -0.96 -9.79 2.81
C LEU A 108 -1.95 -10.83 3.31
N GLY A 109 -2.60 -10.59 4.46
CA GLY A 109 -3.62 -11.51 4.98
C GLY A 109 -4.81 -11.67 4.03
N PHE A 110 -5.24 -10.61 3.36
CA PHE A 110 -6.26 -10.67 2.32
C PHE A 110 -5.76 -11.39 1.06
N LEU A 111 -4.55 -11.09 0.60
CA LEU A 111 -3.97 -11.72 -0.58
C LEU A 111 -3.73 -13.21 -0.37
N GLU A 112 -3.24 -13.61 0.79
CA GLU A 112 -3.06 -15.02 1.15
C GLU A 112 -4.40 -15.76 1.23
N ASN A 113 -5.46 -15.10 1.75
CA ASN A 113 -6.80 -15.66 1.76
C ASN A 113 -7.39 -15.86 0.36
N GLU A 114 -7.00 -15.03 -0.60
CA GLU A 114 -7.33 -15.17 -2.03
C GLU A 114 -6.42 -16.19 -2.76
N GLY A 115 -5.48 -16.81 -2.06
CA GLY A 115 -4.61 -17.84 -2.59
C GLY A 115 -3.26 -17.37 -3.15
N VAL A 116 -2.90 -16.11 -2.94
CA VAL A 116 -1.55 -15.60 -3.27
C VAL A 116 -0.53 -16.22 -2.30
N VAL A 117 0.54 -16.75 -2.83
CA VAL A 117 1.66 -17.31 -2.06
C VAL A 117 2.80 -16.30 -2.04
N ILE A 118 3.20 -15.88 -0.85
CA ILE A 118 4.34 -14.99 -0.69
C ILE A 118 5.63 -15.84 -0.69
N PRO A 119 6.56 -15.64 -1.65
CA PRO A 119 7.79 -16.40 -1.68
C PRO A 119 8.65 -16.17 -0.42
N GLN A 120 9.20 -17.23 0.14
CA GLN A 120 10.02 -17.13 1.37
C GLN A 120 11.29 -16.28 1.20
N THR A 121 11.73 -16.07 -0.03
CA THR A 121 12.87 -15.22 -0.37
C THR A 121 12.53 -13.74 -0.40
N THR A 122 11.25 -13.40 -0.48
CA THR A 122 10.78 -12.01 -0.56
C THR A 122 10.84 -11.35 0.80
N LYS A 123 11.46 -10.18 0.89
CA LYS A 123 11.46 -9.36 2.11
C LYS A 123 10.14 -8.64 2.25
N VAL A 124 9.49 -8.78 3.39
CA VAL A 124 8.27 -8.02 3.72
C VAL A 124 8.64 -6.88 4.68
N ILE A 125 8.25 -5.66 4.34
CA ILE A 125 8.57 -4.46 5.11
C ILE A 125 7.29 -3.68 5.40
N ASP A 126 7.04 -3.41 6.68
CA ASP A 126 5.99 -2.48 7.11
C ASP A 126 6.54 -1.05 7.06
N ALA A 127 6.05 -0.26 6.10
CA ALA A 127 6.45 1.13 5.91
C ALA A 127 6.07 2.03 7.09
N MET A 128 4.97 1.73 7.80
CA MET A 128 4.58 2.46 9.00
C MET A 128 5.61 2.28 10.13
N GLU A 129 6.13 1.07 10.31
CA GLU A 129 7.19 0.79 11.27
C GLU A 129 8.53 1.41 10.84
N ALA A 130 8.88 1.32 9.55
CA ALA A 130 10.08 1.96 9.02
C ALA A 130 10.04 3.48 9.22
N PHE A 131 8.93 4.12 8.92
CA PHE A 131 8.71 5.55 9.14
C PHE A 131 8.80 5.90 10.64
N GLY A 132 8.17 5.10 11.50
CA GLY A 132 8.23 5.28 12.95
C GLY A 132 9.66 5.16 13.51
N ARG A 133 10.49 4.26 12.98
CA ARG A 133 11.91 4.15 13.34
C ARG A 133 12.71 5.37 12.88
N ALA A 134 12.48 5.86 11.68
CA ALA A 134 13.19 7.00 11.11
C ALA A 134 12.81 8.33 11.75
N CYS A 135 11.51 8.57 11.93
CA CYS A 135 10.95 9.86 12.34
C CYS A 135 10.56 9.91 13.84
N GLY A 136 10.60 8.76 14.53
CA GLY A 136 10.12 8.60 15.90
C GLY A 136 8.61 8.39 15.98
N PRO A 137 8.05 8.16 17.18
CA PRO A 137 6.65 7.90 17.38
C PRO A 137 5.78 9.12 17.03
N PHE A 138 4.53 8.88 16.58
CA PHE A 138 3.58 9.96 16.26
C PHE A 138 3.37 10.92 17.43
N SER A 139 3.18 10.37 18.63
CA SER A 139 3.07 11.12 19.87
C SER A 139 3.50 10.28 21.08
N LYS A 140 3.51 10.88 22.28
CA LYS A 140 3.81 10.17 23.54
C LYS A 140 2.80 9.06 23.86
N THR A 141 1.56 9.20 23.41
CA THR A 141 0.45 8.28 23.71
C THR A 141 0.08 7.39 22.52
N HIS A 142 0.44 7.78 21.30
CA HIS A 142 0.14 7.04 20.07
C HIS A 142 1.45 6.85 19.30
N THR A 143 1.96 5.64 19.32
CA THR A 143 3.24 5.32 18.68
C THR A 143 3.12 5.11 17.18
N ARG A 144 1.96 4.62 16.70
CA ARG A 144 1.70 4.33 15.29
C ARG A 144 1.25 5.57 14.53
N TRP A 145 1.77 5.74 13.34
CA TRP A 145 1.39 6.79 12.42
C TRP A 145 0.18 6.36 11.56
N ARG A 146 -0.73 7.28 11.28
CA ARG A 146 -1.68 7.11 10.19
C ARG A 146 -0.98 7.53 8.89
N LEU A 147 -1.30 6.89 7.77
CA LEU A 147 -0.70 7.17 6.46
C LEU A 147 -0.80 8.67 6.10
N THR A 148 -1.99 9.25 6.23
CA THR A 148 -2.23 10.69 5.96
C THR A 148 -1.40 11.60 6.86
N SER A 149 -1.28 11.26 8.15
CA SER A 149 -0.48 12.07 9.09
C SER A 149 1.02 11.98 8.80
N ALA A 150 1.50 10.81 8.36
CA ALA A 150 2.88 10.63 7.95
C ALA A 150 3.17 11.38 6.64
N ALA A 151 2.22 11.35 5.69
CA ALA A 151 2.29 12.10 4.44
C ALA A 151 2.42 13.60 4.70
N ASP A 152 1.54 14.16 5.53
CA ASP A 152 1.60 15.58 5.94
C ASP A 152 2.95 15.92 6.59
N ALA A 153 3.43 15.04 7.48
CA ALA A 153 4.69 15.24 8.19
C ALA A 153 5.91 15.22 7.23
N ALA A 154 5.87 14.39 6.21
CA ALA A 154 6.92 14.27 5.19
C ALA A 154 6.76 15.29 4.04
N GLY A 155 5.70 16.11 4.05
CA GLY A 155 5.41 17.08 2.99
C GLY A 155 4.94 16.44 1.68
N TYR A 156 4.38 15.22 1.73
CA TYR A 156 3.80 14.55 0.58
C TYR A 156 2.35 15.00 0.35
N SER A 157 2.03 15.29 -0.90
CA SER A 157 0.66 15.58 -1.33
C SER A 157 0.12 14.41 -2.14
N PHE A 158 -1.04 13.89 -1.75
CA PHE A 158 -1.64 12.77 -2.45
C PHE A 158 -1.97 13.09 -3.91
N GLU A 159 -1.61 12.20 -4.80
CA GLU A 159 -2.04 12.21 -6.20
C GLU A 159 -3.42 11.53 -6.30
N GLY A 160 -4.48 12.30 -6.12
CA GLY A 160 -5.86 11.80 -6.05
C GLY A 160 -6.46 11.87 -4.66
N ALA A 161 -7.62 11.24 -4.48
CA ALA A 161 -8.25 11.18 -3.16
C ALA A 161 -7.55 10.15 -2.27
N PRO A 162 -7.23 10.48 -1.01
CA PRO A 162 -6.88 9.49 0.01
C PRO A 162 -7.99 8.42 0.12
N HIS A 163 -7.65 7.24 0.61
CA HIS A 163 -8.54 6.07 0.68
C HIS A 163 -8.92 5.54 -0.70
N THR A 164 -7.96 5.56 -1.61
CA THR A 164 -7.97 4.75 -2.82
C THR A 164 -6.67 3.96 -2.84
N ALA A 165 -6.74 2.65 -3.10
CA ALA A 165 -5.56 1.78 -3.00
C ALA A 165 -4.35 2.31 -3.78
N LEU A 166 -4.55 2.90 -4.97
CA LEU A 166 -3.44 3.43 -5.74
C LEU A 166 -2.80 4.68 -5.12
N ALA A 167 -3.61 5.63 -4.62
CA ALA A 167 -3.08 6.83 -3.98
C ALA A 167 -2.36 6.47 -2.66
N ASP A 168 -2.90 5.52 -1.90
CA ASP A 168 -2.32 5.07 -0.64
C ASP A 168 -1.05 4.24 -0.86
N ALA A 169 -0.98 3.39 -1.91
CA ALA A 169 0.26 2.71 -2.30
C ALA A 169 1.36 3.68 -2.75
N LEU A 170 1.02 4.71 -3.55
CA LEU A 170 1.99 5.74 -3.96
C LEU A 170 2.51 6.54 -2.76
N ALA A 171 1.62 6.94 -1.84
CA ALA A 171 2.00 7.61 -0.61
C ALA A 171 2.90 6.72 0.26
N THR A 172 2.53 5.44 0.43
CA THR A 172 3.32 4.45 1.18
C THR A 172 4.72 4.28 0.60
N ARG A 173 4.84 4.15 -0.73
CA ARG A 173 6.14 4.10 -1.40
C ARG A 173 6.98 5.34 -1.11
N HIS A 174 6.40 6.53 -1.25
CA HIS A 174 7.11 7.77 -0.95
C HIS A 174 7.61 7.82 0.49
N LEU A 175 6.77 7.46 1.45
CA LEU A 175 7.12 7.47 2.87
C LEU A 175 8.16 6.41 3.23
N TYR A 176 8.11 5.26 2.59
CA TYR A 176 9.15 4.23 2.73
C TYR A 176 10.50 4.75 2.24
N LEU A 177 10.58 5.30 1.02
CA LEU A 177 11.81 5.88 0.48
C LEU A 177 12.32 7.08 1.31
N TYR A 178 11.40 7.88 1.84
CA TYR A 178 11.73 8.98 2.76
C TYR A 178 12.37 8.44 4.04
N ALA A 179 11.79 7.41 4.65
CA ALA A 179 12.33 6.78 5.86
C ALA A 179 13.71 6.14 5.61
N GLU A 180 13.90 5.42 4.50
CA GLU A 180 15.18 4.83 4.11
C GLU A 180 16.25 5.93 3.96
N SER A 181 15.94 7.04 3.30
CA SER A 181 16.88 8.15 3.12
C SER A 181 17.36 8.78 4.43
N ILE A 182 16.51 8.74 5.48
CA ILE A 182 16.89 9.19 6.83
C ILE A 182 17.80 8.15 7.49
N ILE A 183 17.44 6.88 7.42
CA ILE A 183 18.20 5.77 8.05
C ILE A 183 19.60 5.68 7.44
N GLU A 184 19.72 5.90 6.13
CA GLU A 184 21.00 5.89 5.41
C GLU A 184 21.82 7.18 5.60
N GLY A 185 21.31 8.15 6.34
CA GLY A 185 22.01 9.41 6.64
C GLY A 185 21.98 10.44 5.51
N HIS A 186 21.19 10.23 4.46
CA HIS A 186 21.01 11.17 3.34
C HIS A 186 20.10 12.35 3.72
N ARG A 187 19.28 12.21 4.76
CA ARG A 187 18.41 13.24 5.31
C ARG A 187 18.49 13.26 6.85
N HIS A 188 18.25 14.44 7.44
CA HIS A 188 18.14 14.56 8.90
C HIS A 188 16.66 14.58 9.31
N PRO A 189 16.24 13.78 10.31
CA PRO A 189 14.84 13.66 10.73
C PRO A 189 14.26 14.90 11.41
N GLY A 190 14.96 16.01 11.45
CA GLY A 190 14.59 17.16 12.30
C GLY A 190 14.15 18.43 11.60
N SER A 191 14.47 18.64 10.32
CA SER A 191 14.18 19.92 9.65
C SER A 191 12.82 19.97 8.97
N ASP A 192 12.28 18.82 8.54
CA ASP A 192 11.14 18.76 7.60
C ASP A 192 9.88 18.07 8.17
N VAL A 193 10.00 17.27 9.25
CA VAL A 193 8.86 16.55 9.82
C VAL A 193 7.96 17.50 10.64
N LYS A 194 6.85 17.90 10.08
CA LYS A 194 5.81 18.67 10.77
C LYS A 194 5.05 17.74 11.73
N ARG A 195 5.36 17.79 13.02
CA ARG A 195 4.60 17.02 14.02
C ARG A 195 3.30 17.75 14.35
N PRO A 196 2.12 17.09 14.32
CA PRO A 196 0.88 17.68 14.80
C PRO A 196 1.02 18.02 16.29
N GLY A 197 0.75 19.26 16.68
CA GLY A 197 0.69 19.68 18.08
C GLY A 197 1.95 20.34 18.65
N ALA A 198 2.97 20.66 17.87
CA ALA A 198 4.03 21.57 18.29
C ALA A 198 3.55 23.04 18.19
N HIS A 199 2.47 23.38 18.90
CA HIS A 199 2.21 24.79 19.21
C HIS A 199 3.36 25.25 20.11
N ARG A 200 4.25 26.09 19.56
CA ARG A 200 5.18 26.88 20.37
C ARG A 200 4.31 27.77 21.29
N HIS A 201 4.34 27.48 22.58
CA HIS A 201 3.96 28.49 23.55
C HIS A 201 5.01 29.60 23.43
N ILE A 202 4.58 30.75 22.92
CA ILE A 202 5.26 32.02 23.04
C ILE A 202 4.94 32.56 24.43
#